data_60b9ea66c50bd2e38f6829827e5a1701
#
_entry.id   60b9ea66c50bd2e38f6829827e5a1701
#
_cell.length_a   1.000
_cell.length_b   1.000
_cell.length_c   1.000
_cell.angle_alpha   90.00
_cell.angle_beta   90.00
_cell.angle_gamma   90.00
#
_symmetry.space_group_name_H-M   'P 1'
#
loop_
_entity.id
_entity.type
_entity.pdbx_description
1 polymer ?
#
loop_
_entity_poly.entity_id
_entity_poly.type
_entity_poly.pdbx_seq_one_letter_code
_entity_poly.pdbx_strand_id
1 'polypeptide(L)'
;FLDLISGGRLEFGIGSGAYQREFDRMHPGLKQSDGWKYMQEMLPLVRALWQGDVAHDGQFWQFPSATSCPKPVQPEVPVWVAARSPITFDYALREKCHVMSWPLTRGFSEAELYKQQLDAAVAKADNGFRPNFAMMRHAAVYENAAGRDAAIAAIQCVLGQFENLFRNLGDVKNGFPKQVPLDELQGREQYNAAMLEENLLFGSPETVIKKLQKYQSLGVDEFIYYASLGLGMEAQKQSLQLFCDEVIPAFQ
;
A
#
# COMPACT_ATOMS: atom_id res chain seq x y z
N PHE A 1 -18.43 12.13 -5.63
CA PHE A 1 -19.64 11.48 -5.14
C PHE A 1 -19.41 10.80 -3.79
N LEU A 2 -18.36 9.96 -3.64
CA LEU A 2 -18.04 9.27 -2.36
C LEU A 2 -17.83 10.27 -1.21
N ASP A 3 -17.20 11.39 -1.47
CA ASP A 3 -16.99 12.42 -0.48
C ASP A 3 -18.31 13.01 0.03
N LEU A 4 -19.25 13.26 -0.90
CA LEU A 4 -20.58 13.76 -0.57
C LEU A 4 -21.37 12.77 0.31
N ILE A 5 -21.46 11.49 -0.09
CA ILE A 5 -22.24 10.51 0.67
C ILE A 5 -21.59 10.11 2.00
N SER A 6 -20.29 10.26 2.13
CA SER A 6 -19.57 10.04 3.38
C SER A 6 -19.58 11.25 4.32
N GLY A 7 -20.09 12.42 3.86
CA GLY A 7 -20.06 13.65 4.64
C GLY A 7 -18.65 14.19 4.85
N GLY A 8 -17.80 14.15 3.80
CA GLY A 8 -16.45 14.72 3.86
C GLY A 8 -15.41 13.81 4.53
N ARG A 9 -15.57 12.48 4.47
CA ARG A 9 -14.62 11.51 5.04
C ARG A 9 -13.76 10.79 3.99
N LEU A 10 -13.84 11.22 2.72
CA LEU A 10 -13.04 10.62 1.65
C LEU A 10 -11.57 11.00 1.81
N GLU A 11 -10.72 10.02 1.69
CA GLU A 11 -9.30 10.17 1.41
C GLU A 11 -8.98 9.49 0.08
N PHE A 12 -8.19 10.15 -0.77
CA PHE A 12 -7.96 9.72 -2.14
C PHE A 12 -6.56 9.14 -2.31
N GLY A 13 -6.47 7.82 -2.53
CA GLY A 13 -5.21 7.14 -2.81
C GLY A 13 -4.89 7.09 -4.31
N ILE A 14 -3.63 7.35 -4.67
CA ILE A 14 -3.14 7.32 -6.05
C ILE A 14 -1.83 6.53 -6.16
N GLY A 15 -1.67 5.80 -7.27
CA GLY A 15 -0.45 5.06 -7.60
C GLY A 15 -0.21 5.00 -9.10
N SER A 16 1.05 4.79 -9.48
CA SER A 16 1.48 4.78 -10.89
C SER A 16 1.28 3.43 -11.60
N GLY A 17 0.72 2.43 -10.92
CA GLY A 17 0.67 1.05 -11.41
C GLY A 17 2.00 0.31 -11.21
N ALA A 18 1.96 -1.00 -11.01
CA ALA A 18 3.13 -1.79 -10.63
C ALA A 18 3.51 -2.89 -11.65
N TYR A 19 2.58 -3.34 -12.49
CA TYR A 19 2.78 -4.56 -13.28
C TYR A 19 2.70 -4.27 -14.77
N GLN A 20 3.78 -4.55 -15.52
CA GLN A 20 3.82 -4.41 -16.98
C GLN A 20 2.68 -5.16 -17.67
N ARG A 21 2.31 -6.33 -17.15
CA ARG A 21 1.21 -7.15 -17.68
C ARG A 21 -0.13 -6.40 -17.73
N GLU A 22 -0.41 -5.53 -16.77
CA GLU A 22 -1.63 -4.73 -16.74
C GLU A 22 -1.59 -3.66 -17.83
N PHE A 23 -0.45 -2.98 -17.98
CA PHE A 23 -0.24 -2.01 -19.04
C PHE A 23 -0.38 -2.65 -20.43
N ASP A 24 0.23 -3.80 -20.66
CA ASP A 24 0.14 -4.54 -21.94
C ASP A 24 -1.31 -4.86 -22.35
N ARG A 25 -2.20 -5.07 -21.36
CA ARG A 25 -3.60 -5.40 -21.60
C ARG A 25 -4.49 -4.16 -21.75
N MET A 26 -4.24 -3.13 -20.97
CA MET A 26 -5.07 -1.92 -20.98
C MET A 26 -4.69 -0.97 -22.11
N HIS A 27 -3.41 -0.88 -22.44
CA HIS A 27 -2.89 -0.02 -23.49
C HIS A 27 -1.62 -0.64 -24.11
N PRO A 28 -1.75 -1.46 -25.17
CA PRO A 28 -0.61 -2.08 -25.83
C PRO A 28 0.46 -1.08 -26.24
N GLY A 29 1.72 -1.37 -25.89
CA GLY A 29 2.86 -0.49 -26.17
C GLY A 29 3.19 0.51 -25.07
N LEU A 30 2.33 0.71 -24.07
CA LEU A 30 2.64 1.54 -22.90
C LEU A 30 3.54 0.77 -21.95
N LYS A 31 4.62 1.39 -21.50
CA LYS A 31 5.52 0.82 -20.49
C LYS A 31 5.01 1.15 -19.08
N GLN A 32 5.15 0.20 -18.16
CA GLN A 32 4.81 0.44 -16.74
C GLN A 32 5.54 1.67 -16.17
N SER A 33 6.79 1.91 -16.59
CA SER A 33 7.56 3.10 -16.19
C SER A 33 6.91 4.43 -16.60
N ASP A 34 6.07 4.44 -17.64
CA ASP A 34 5.37 5.65 -18.07
C ASP A 34 4.20 6.00 -17.17
N GLY A 35 3.65 5.01 -16.42
CA GLY A 35 2.58 5.23 -15.45
C GLY A 35 2.91 6.33 -14.43
N TRP A 36 4.19 6.47 -14.08
CA TRP A 36 4.66 7.55 -13.23
C TRP A 36 4.42 8.94 -13.84
N LYS A 37 4.72 9.11 -15.13
CA LYS A 37 4.51 10.38 -15.86
C LYS A 37 3.02 10.70 -15.99
N TYR A 38 2.20 9.68 -16.31
CA TYR A 38 0.74 9.80 -16.35
C TYR A 38 0.17 10.27 -15.02
N MET A 39 0.65 9.68 -13.90
CA MET A 39 0.21 10.06 -12.56
C MET A 39 0.60 11.51 -12.21
N GLN A 40 1.81 11.93 -12.56
CA GLN A 40 2.28 13.29 -12.31
C GLN A 40 1.44 14.36 -13.00
N GLU A 41 0.99 14.11 -14.23
CA GLU A 41 0.10 15.02 -14.96
C GLU A 41 -1.35 14.92 -14.45
N MET A 42 -1.80 13.71 -14.06
CA MET A 42 -3.18 13.45 -13.65
C MET A 42 -3.55 14.11 -12.32
N LEU A 43 -2.71 14.06 -11.30
CA LEU A 43 -3.09 14.52 -9.95
C LEU A 43 -3.47 16.00 -9.89
N PRO A 44 -2.71 16.94 -10.47
CA PRO A 44 -3.12 18.34 -10.54
C PRO A 44 -4.46 18.54 -11.28
N LEU A 45 -4.71 17.75 -12.34
CA LEU A 45 -5.96 17.81 -13.10
C LEU A 45 -7.14 17.33 -12.26
N VAL A 46 -7.00 16.23 -11.53
CA VAL A 46 -8.05 15.74 -10.63
C VAL A 46 -8.42 16.80 -9.61
N ARG A 47 -7.43 17.44 -8.99
CA ARG A 47 -7.67 18.53 -8.04
C ARG A 47 -8.36 19.73 -8.68
N ALA A 48 -7.94 20.13 -9.87
CA ALA A 48 -8.56 21.23 -10.61
C ALA A 48 -10.02 20.92 -11.00
N LEU A 49 -10.31 19.70 -11.46
CA LEU A 49 -11.65 19.23 -11.80
C LEU A 49 -12.58 19.19 -10.58
N TRP A 50 -12.06 18.95 -9.38
CA TRP A 50 -12.85 19.06 -8.15
C TRP A 50 -13.26 20.50 -7.83
N GLN A 51 -12.49 21.49 -8.27
CA GLN A 51 -12.76 22.90 -7.99
C GLN A 51 -13.62 23.58 -9.07
N GLY A 52 -13.42 23.24 -10.34
CA GLY A 52 -14.09 23.95 -11.44
C GLY A 52 -14.05 23.22 -12.78
N ASP A 53 -14.33 23.99 -13.83
CA ASP A 53 -14.22 23.55 -15.22
C ASP A 53 -12.76 23.64 -15.67
N VAL A 54 -12.28 22.61 -16.33
CA VAL A 54 -10.90 22.50 -16.82
C VAL A 54 -10.91 22.00 -18.25
N ALA A 55 -10.17 22.67 -19.13
CA ALA A 55 -9.74 22.12 -20.41
C ALA A 55 -8.23 21.82 -20.31
N HIS A 56 -7.79 20.73 -20.90
CA HIS A 56 -6.38 20.32 -20.82
C HIS A 56 -5.90 19.75 -22.15
N ASP A 57 -4.71 20.21 -22.56
CA ASP A 57 -3.99 19.73 -23.74
C ASP A 57 -2.55 19.41 -23.35
N GLY A 58 -2.41 18.35 -22.54
CA GLY A 58 -1.11 17.91 -22.02
C GLY A 58 -0.48 16.80 -22.84
N GLN A 59 0.61 16.26 -22.33
CA GLN A 59 1.33 15.17 -23.00
C GLN A 59 0.58 13.84 -22.93
N PHE A 60 -0.05 13.54 -21.79
CA PHE A 60 -0.67 12.25 -21.50
C PHE A 60 -2.20 12.34 -21.42
N TRP A 61 -2.72 13.48 -21.02
CA TRP A 61 -4.15 13.71 -20.86
C TRP A 61 -4.59 14.89 -21.71
N GLN A 62 -5.59 14.68 -22.58
CA GLN A 62 -6.15 15.73 -23.45
C GLN A 62 -7.67 15.61 -23.44
N PHE A 63 -8.34 16.69 -23.10
CA PHE A 63 -9.80 16.74 -23.12
C PHE A 63 -10.29 18.19 -23.24
N PRO A 64 -11.47 18.41 -23.88
CA PRO A 64 -12.11 19.71 -23.89
C PRO A 64 -12.59 20.08 -22.50
N SER A 65 -13.21 21.25 -22.35
CA SER A 65 -13.74 21.68 -21.05
C SER A 65 -14.60 20.60 -20.41
N ALA A 66 -14.22 20.18 -19.22
CA ALA A 66 -14.87 19.16 -18.42
C ALA A 66 -14.91 19.57 -16.95
N THR A 67 -15.82 18.98 -16.19
CA THR A 67 -15.92 19.20 -14.74
C THR A 67 -16.31 17.90 -14.03
N SER A 68 -15.96 17.73 -12.79
CA SER A 68 -16.53 16.66 -11.96
C SER A 68 -17.80 17.14 -11.27
N CYS A 69 -18.83 16.31 -11.28
CA CYS A 69 -20.10 16.60 -10.62
C CYS A 69 -20.62 15.33 -9.91
N PRO A 70 -21.05 15.41 -8.64
CA PRO A 70 -20.97 16.58 -7.75
C PRO A 70 -19.53 16.93 -7.34
N LYS A 71 -19.33 18.12 -6.85
CA LYS A 71 -18.06 18.54 -6.23
C LYS A 71 -17.86 17.86 -4.88
N PRO A 72 -16.62 17.65 -4.42
CA PRO A 72 -16.36 17.27 -3.04
C PRO A 72 -16.94 18.29 -2.05
N VAL A 73 -17.35 17.83 -0.87
CA VAL A 73 -17.76 18.70 0.24
C VAL A 73 -16.56 19.19 1.03
N GLN A 74 -15.46 18.44 0.98
CA GLN A 74 -14.18 18.87 1.56
C GLN A 74 -13.55 19.96 0.67
N PRO A 75 -13.08 21.10 1.26
CA PRO A 75 -12.34 22.12 0.50
C PRO A 75 -11.06 21.55 -0.11
N GLU A 76 -10.38 20.66 0.60
CA GLU A 76 -9.23 19.88 0.15
C GLU A 76 -9.45 18.41 0.54
N VAL A 77 -9.54 17.53 -0.45
CA VAL A 77 -9.57 16.08 -0.22
C VAL A 77 -8.16 15.61 0.08
N PRO A 78 -7.90 14.94 1.23
CA PRO A 78 -6.59 14.39 1.52
C PRO A 78 -6.16 13.38 0.44
N VAL A 79 -4.91 13.49 -0.02
CA VAL A 79 -4.36 12.61 -1.05
C VAL A 79 -3.24 11.78 -0.48
N TRP A 80 -3.27 10.49 -0.75
CA TRP A 80 -2.26 9.52 -0.38
C TRP A 80 -1.52 8.99 -1.60
N VAL A 81 -0.22 8.85 -1.51
CA VAL A 81 0.60 8.26 -2.57
C VAL A 81 1.43 7.10 -2.03
N ALA A 82 1.50 6.02 -2.81
CA ALA A 82 2.39 4.91 -2.52
C ALA A 82 3.86 5.33 -2.77
N ALA A 83 4.70 5.31 -1.74
CA ALA A 83 6.09 5.75 -1.81
C ALA A 83 7.05 4.77 -1.15
N ARG A 84 8.16 4.44 -1.84
CA ARG A 84 9.22 3.54 -1.38
C ARG A 84 10.62 3.96 -1.84
N SER A 85 10.75 5.17 -2.38
CA SER A 85 12.03 5.66 -2.91
C SER A 85 12.13 7.17 -2.75
N PRO A 86 13.34 7.75 -2.73
CA PRO A 86 13.53 9.19 -2.60
C PRO A 86 12.70 10.01 -3.60
N ILE A 87 12.61 9.56 -4.86
CA ILE A 87 11.84 10.26 -5.91
C ILE A 87 10.35 10.33 -5.56
N THR A 88 9.80 9.24 -5.02
CA THR A 88 8.37 9.18 -4.66
C THR A 88 8.08 9.97 -3.37
N PHE A 89 9.01 10.01 -2.42
CA PHE A 89 8.91 10.90 -1.25
C PHE A 89 9.01 12.38 -1.65
N ASP A 90 9.98 12.76 -2.48
CA ASP A 90 10.09 14.12 -3.01
C ASP A 90 8.80 14.58 -3.72
N TYR A 91 8.20 13.68 -4.51
CA TYR A 91 6.92 13.95 -5.17
C TYR A 91 5.79 14.17 -4.15
N ALA A 92 5.68 13.30 -3.15
CA ALA A 92 4.66 13.44 -2.12
C ALA A 92 4.73 14.80 -1.42
N LEU A 93 5.94 15.26 -1.07
CA LEU A 93 6.14 16.56 -0.44
C LEU A 93 5.81 17.73 -1.36
N ARG A 94 6.21 17.65 -2.64
CA ARG A 94 5.90 18.68 -3.64
C ARG A 94 4.40 18.82 -3.87
N GLU A 95 3.71 17.69 -3.97
CA GLU A 95 2.25 17.66 -4.22
C GLU A 95 1.41 17.71 -2.93
N LYS A 96 2.04 17.85 -1.76
CA LYS A 96 1.34 17.83 -0.46
C LYS A 96 0.45 16.60 -0.29
N CYS A 97 1.01 15.42 -0.54
CA CYS A 97 0.34 14.14 -0.36
C CYS A 97 0.83 13.45 0.92
N HIS A 98 -0.06 12.76 1.61
CA HIS A 98 0.29 11.78 2.62
C HIS A 98 0.96 10.56 1.98
N VAL A 99 1.68 9.76 2.75
CA VAL A 99 2.53 8.69 2.25
C VAL A 99 2.12 7.35 2.82
N MET A 100 1.95 6.38 1.94
CA MET A 100 1.76 4.98 2.30
C MET A 100 2.95 4.14 1.80
N SER A 101 3.58 3.38 2.69
CA SER A 101 4.70 2.51 2.36
C SER A 101 4.41 1.06 2.71
N TRP A 102 4.91 0.16 1.88
CA TRP A 102 4.77 -1.28 2.07
C TRP A 102 6.11 -2.00 1.82
N PRO A 103 6.81 -2.43 2.88
CA PRO A 103 8.09 -3.14 2.77
C PRO A 103 7.98 -4.58 2.23
N LEU A 104 6.82 -5.03 1.79
CA LEU A 104 6.58 -6.42 1.36
C LEU A 104 6.94 -7.42 2.49
N THR A 105 7.88 -8.34 2.21
CA THR A 105 8.39 -9.33 3.18
C THR A 105 9.66 -8.89 3.90
N ARG A 106 10.17 -7.69 3.61
CA ARG A 106 11.39 -7.19 4.26
C ARG A 106 11.15 -6.83 5.72
N GLY A 107 12.21 -6.86 6.51
CA GLY A 107 12.15 -6.60 7.95
C GLY A 107 11.93 -5.13 8.32
N PHE A 108 12.00 -4.87 9.62
CA PHE A 108 11.80 -3.53 10.19
C PHE A 108 12.81 -2.50 9.67
N SER A 109 14.05 -2.91 9.39
CA SER A 109 15.09 -2.05 8.81
C SER A 109 14.70 -1.37 7.50
N GLU A 110 13.83 -1.99 6.69
CA GLU A 110 13.29 -1.36 5.49
C GLU A 110 12.32 -0.22 5.84
N ALA A 111 11.54 -0.35 6.90
CA ALA A 111 10.69 0.72 7.39
C ALA A 111 11.52 1.90 7.95
N GLU A 112 12.62 1.61 8.64
CA GLU A 112 13.58 2.63 9.09
C GLU A 112 14.18 3.39 7.91
N LEU A 113 14.57 2.68 6.84
CA LEU A 113 15.06 3.30 5.62
C LEU A 113 14.02 4.22 4.98
N TYR A 114 12.76 3.78 4.89
CA TYR A 114 11.68 4.62 4.34
C TYR A 114 11.45 5.87 5.18
N LYS A 115 11.46 5.74 6.52
CA LYS A 115 11.32 6.90 7.40
C LYS A 115 12.47 7.88 7.24
N GLN A 116 13.70 7.39 7.17
CA GLN A 116 14.88 8.24 6.92
C GLN A 116 14.76 9.01 5.58
N GLN A 117 14.32 8.33 4.52
CA GLN A 117 14.12 8.95 3.21
C GLN A 117 13.00 10.00 3.24
N LEU A 118 11.89 9.72 3.95
CA LEU A 118 10.81 10.66 4.13
C LEU A 118 11.27 11.90 4.91
N ASP A 119 12.00 11.73 6.00
CA ASP A 119 12.52 12.85 6.80
C ASP A 119 13.48 13.73 5.98
N ALA A 120 14.32 13.11 5.15
CA ALA A 120 15.18 13.84 4.24
C ALA A 120 14.37 14.63 3.19
N ALA A 121 13.29 14.06 2.66
CA ALA A 121 12.40 14.75 1.74
C ALA A 121 11.66 15.91 2.41
N VAL A 122 11.19 15.75 3.66
CA VAL A 122 10.56 16.81 4.45
C VAL A 122 11.54 17.97 4.66
N ALA A 123 12.76 17.67 5.10
CA ALA A 123 13.79 18.67 5.33
C ALA A 123 14.16 19.43 4.03
N LYS A 124 14.21 18.74 2.91
CA LYS A 124 14.51 19.31 1.59
C LYS A 124 13.38 20.19 1.06
N ALA A 125 12.13 19.81 1.28
CA ALA A 125 10.96 20.51 0.75
C ALA A 125 10.78 21.89 1.41
N ASP A 126 11.08 22.01 2.71
CA ASP A 126 10.99 23.24 3.53
C ASP A 126 9.71 24.08 3.26
N ASN A 127 8.59 23.40 3.02
CA ASN A 127 7.31 24.03 2.64
C ASN A 127 6.26 24.03 3.76
N GLY A 128 6.66 23.63 4.96
CA GLY A 128 5.80 23.56 6.16
C GLY A 128 4.78 22.41 6.14
N PHE A 129 4.72 21.61 5.09
CA PHE A 129 3.83 20.45 5.01
C PHE A 129 4.48 19.23 5.67
N ARG A 130 3.81 18.64 6.66
CA ARG A 130 4.16 17.35 7.25
C ARG A 130 3.15 16.29 6.77
N PRO A 131 3.56 15.31 5.96
CA PRO A 131 2.68 14.22 5.57
C PRO A 131 2.42 13.28 6.74
N ASN A 132 1.23 12.68 6.82
CA ASN A 132 1.03 11.46 7.57
C ASN A 132 1.79 10.33 6.87
N PHE A 133 2.39 9.45 7.66
CA PHE A 133 3.13 8.29 7.21
C PHE A 133 2.42 7.00 7.60
N ALA A 134 1.80 6.34 6.64
CA ALA A 134 1.14 5.06 6.82
C ALA A 134 2.07 3.90 6.46
N MET A 135 2.04 2.85 7.29
CA MET A 135 2.79 1.61 7.06
C MET A 135 1.85 0.43 6.91
N MET A 136 1.91 -0.26 5.77
CA MET A 136 1.13 -1.47 5.51
C MET A 136 1.98 -2.72 5.75
N ARG A 137 1.43 -3.68 6.48
CA ARG A 137 2.04 -5.00 6.66
C ARG A 137 1.00 -6.10 6.55
N HIS A 138 1.37 -7.22 5.92
CA HIS A 138 0.60 -8.45 6.11
C HIS A 138 0.55 -8.79 7.59
N ALA A 139 -0.64 -9.11 8.08
CA ALA A 139 -0.89 -9.26 9.49
C ALA A 139 -1.70 -10.54 9.77
N ALA A 140 -1.32 -11.26 10.82
CA ALA A 140 -2.07 -12.38 11.37
C ALA A 140 -1.79 -12.48 12.87
N VAL A 141 -2.85 -12.40 13.68
CA VAL A 141 -2.78 -12.62 15.13
C VAL A 141 -3.32 -14.02 15.42
N TYR A 142 -2.59 -14.78 16.21
CA TYR A 142 -2.93 -16.16 16.54
C TYR A 142 -2.45 -16.52 17.96
N GLU A 143 -3.09 -17.54 18.56
CA GLU A 143 -2.80 -17.97 19.93
C GLU A 143 -1.95 -19.24 19.99
N ASN A 144 -1.82 -19.99 18.89
CA ASN A 144 -1.19 -21.30 18.88
C ASN A 144 -0.45 -21.62 17.59
N ALA A 145 0.31 -22.72 17.60
CA ALA A 145 1.10 -23.17 16.47
C ALA A 145 0.27 -23.46 15.20
N ALA A 146 -0.94 -23.99 15.34
CA ALA A 146 -1.80 -24.26 14.19
C ALA A 146 -2.22 -22.99 13.45
N GLY A 147 -2.56 -21.92 14.20
CA GLY A 147 -2.84 -20.60 13.62
C GLY A 147 -1.62 -20.00 12.93
N ARG A 148 -0.44 -20.13 13.56
CA ARG A 148 0.84 -19.74 12.98
C ARG A 148 1.09 -20.43 11.63
N ASP A 149 1.01 -21.75 11.62
CA ASP A 149 1.34 -22.54 10.42
C ASP A 149 0.35 -22.26 9.28
N ALA A 150 -0.93 -22.05 9.60
CA ALA A 150 -1.93 -21.62 8.63
C ALA A 150 -1.62 -20.24 8.03
N ALA A 151 -1.21 -19.27 8.86
CA ALA A 151 -0.84 -17.94 8.41
C ALA A 151 0.40 -17.95 7.51
N ILE A 152 1.43 -18.73 7.87
CA ILE A 152 2.65 -18.89 7.05
C ILE A 152 2.33 -19.55 5.70
N ALA A 153 1.55 -20.63 5.69
CA ALA A 153 1.15 -21.29 4.44
C ALA A 153 0.34 -20.35 3.55
N ALA A 154 -0.57 -19.59 4.12
CA ALA A 154 -1.39 -18.63 3.37
C ALA A 154 -0.54 -17.53 2.75
N ILE A 155 0.36 -16.90 3.50
CA ILE A 155 1.22 -15.83 2.94
C ILE A 155 2.18 -16.38 1.89
N GLN A 156 2.73 -17.57 2.04
CA GLN A 156 3.59 -18.19 1.01
C GLN A 156 2.81 -18.41 -0.30
N CYS A 157 1.54 -18.80 -0.22
CA CYS A 157 0.67 -18.93 -1.39
C CYS A 157 0.48 -17.58 -2.10
N VAL A 158 0.16 -16.53 -1.36
CA VAL A 158 0.02 -15.16 -1.90
C VAL A 158 1.31 -14.69 -2.54
N LEU A 159 2.45 -14.90 -1.88
CA LEU A 159 3.76 -14.50 -2.41
C LEU A 159 4.09 -15.24 -3.72
N GLY A 160 3.72 -16.50 -3.86
CA GLY A 160 3.86 -17.25 -5.12
C GLY A 160 3.06 -16.63 -6.27
N GLN A 161 1.88 -16.09 -5.99
CA GLN A 161 1.08 -15.34 -6.97
C GLN A 161 1.71 -13.99 -7.31
N PHE A 162 2.21 -13.26 -6.31
CA PHE A 162 2.91 -11.99 -6.53
C PHE A 162 4.20 -12.15 -7.34
N GLU A 163 4.98 -13.20 -7.11
CA GLU A 163 6.18 -13.49 -7.90
C GLU A 163 5.84 -13.60 -9.40
N ASN A 164 4.73 -14.26 -9.73
CA ASN A 164 4.29 -14.33 -11.13
C ASN A 164 3.92 -12.95 -11.68
N LEU A 165 3.18 -12.13 -10.91
CA LEU A 165 2.80 -10.79 -11.36
C LEU A 165 4.01 -9.92 -11.67
N PHE A 166 5.01 -9.89 -10.78
CA PHE A 166 6.21 -9.09 -10.96
C PHE A 166 7.09 -9.56 -12.10
N ARG A 167 7.23 -10.88 -12.28
CA ARG A 167 8.08 -11.47 -13.31
C ARG A 167 7.36 -11.68 -14.63
N ASN A 168 6.06 -11.45 -14.70
CA ASN A 168 5.23 -11.74 -15.86
C ASN A 168 5.35 -13.21 -16.34
N LEU A 169 5.39 -14.16 -15.39
CA LEU A 169 5.57 -15.58 -15.65
C LEU A 169 4.24 -16.26 -15.97
N GLY A 170 4.11 -16.76 -17.18
CA GLY A 170 2.96 -17.60 -17.60
C GLY A 170 1.63 -16.85 -17.67
N ASP A 171 0.58 -17.60 -17.98
CA ASP A 171 -0.76 -17.08 -18.23
C ASP A 171 -1.57 -16.88 -16.95
N VAL A 172 -2.57 -16.01 -17.06
CA VAL A 172 -3.63 -15.84 -16.06
C VAL A 172 -4.80 -16.75 -16.44
N LYS A 173 -5.26 -17.56 -15.50
CA LYS A 173 -6.44 -18.41 -15.66
C LYS A 173 -7.52 -17.97 -14.68
N ASN A 174 -8.71 -17.66 -15.19
CA ASN A 174 -9.84 -17.21 -14.38
C ASN A 174 -9.52 -15.99 -13.48
N GLY A 175 -8.68 -15.07 -13.98
CA GLY A 175 -8.26 -13.88 -13.22
C GLY A 175 -7.09 -14.10 -12.27
N PHE A 176 -6.61 -15.32 -12.09
CA PHE A 176 -5.50 -15.65 -11.19
C PHE A 176 -4.20 -15.92 -11.96
N PRO A 177 -3.08 -15.28 -11.58
CA PRO A 177 -1.77 -15.62 -12.13
C PRO A 177 -1.35 -17.01 -11.67
N LYS A 178 -0.56 -17.70 -12.50
CA LYS A 178 0.05 -18.97 -12.11
C LYS A 178 0.94 -18.75 -10.89
N GLN A 179 0.75 -19.55 -9.86
CA GLN A 179 1.56 -19.51 -8.65
C GLN A 179 2.96 -20.08 -8.92
N VAL A 180 3.98 -19.45 -8.35
CA VAL A 180 5.32 -20.06 -8.26
C VAL A 180 5.25 -21.19 -7.23
N PRO A 181 5.83 -22.38 -7.49
CA PRO A 181 5.82 -23.48 -6.56
C PRO A 181 6.42 -23.12 -5.19
N LEU A 182 5.83 -23.61 -4.10
CA LEU A 182 6.24 -23.28 -2.74
C LEU A 182 7.66 -23.77 -2.41
N ASP A 183 8.09 -24.90 -2.96
CA ASP A 183 9.44 -25.42 -2.81
C ASP A 183 10.49 -24.46 -3.42
N GLU A 184 10.18 -23.84 -4.55
CA GLU A 184 11.02 -22.80 -5.14
C GLU A 184 11.08 -21.53 -4.27
N LEU A 185 9.98 -21.17 -3.61
CA LEU A 185 9.94 -20.01 -2.70
C LEU A 185 10.64 -20.29 -1.37
N GLN A 186 10.41 -21.47 -0.77
CA GLN A 186 11.02 -21.86 0.49
C GLN A 186 12.56 -21.92 0.44
N GLY A 187 13.12 -22.16 -0.74
CA GLY A 187 14.57 -22.08 -0.95
C GLY A 187 15.16 -20.67 -0.87
N ARG A 188 14.32 -19.63 -0.75
CA ARG A 188 14.76 -18.24 -0.64
C ARG A 188 14.56 -17.76 0.80
N GLU A 189 15.60 -17.19 1.38
CA GLU A 189 15.62 -16.72 2.78
C GLU A 189 14.41 -15.85 3.11
N GLN A 190 14.05 -14.92 2.23
CA GLN A 190 12.93 -13.97 2.42
C GLN A 190 11.55 -14.62 2.49
N TYR A 191 11.41 -15.90 2.12
CA TYR A 191 10.16 -16.67 2.17
C TYR A 191 10.23 -17.83 3.16
N ASN A 192 11.32 -17.91 3.92
CA ASN A 192 11.43 -18.85 5.03
C ASN A 192 10.41 -18.51 6.13
N ALA A 193 9.80 -19.53 6.73
CA ALA A 193 8.73 -19.36 7.73
C ALA A 193 9.17 -18.48 8.92
N ALA A 194 10.38 -18.69 9.44
CA ALA A 194 10.90 -17.91 10.56
C ALA A 194 11.12 -16.43 10.17
N MET A 195 11.63 -16.18 8.96
CA MET A 195 11.83 -14.81 8.45
C MET A 195 10.49 -14.11 8.19
N LEU A 196 9.49 -14.82 7.67
CA LEU A 196 8.14 -14.26 7.47
C LEU A 196 7.50 -13.91 8.81
N GLU A 197 7.61 -14.80 9.80
CA GLU A 197 7.09 -14.55 11.15
C GLU A 197 7.78 -13.35 11.82
N GLU A 198 9.10 -13.24 11.70
CA GLU A 198 9.86 -12.09 12.24
C GLU A 198 9.50 -10.79 11.53
N ASN A 199 9.51 -10.78 10.20
CA ASN A 199 9.40 -9.57 9.40
C ASN A 199 7.98 -9.04 9.25
N LEU A 200 6.96 -9.91 9.26
CA LEU A 200 5.56 -9.51 9.11
C LEU A 200 4.90 -9.22 10.46
N LEU A 201 3.69 -8.68 10.45
CA LEU A 201 2.92 -8.46 11.67
C LEU A 201 2.22 -9.77 12.10
N PHE A 202 3.03 -10.81 12.31
CA PHE A 202 2.59 -12.14 12.70
C PHE A 202 2.99 -12.42 14.16
N GLY A 203 2.11 -13.07 14.93
CA GLY A 203 2.41 -13.48 16.30
C GLY A 203 1.21 -13.54 17.23
N SER A 204 1.49 -13.82 18.51
CA SER A 204 0.51 -13.62 19.57
C SER A 204 0.19 -12.13 19.75
N PRO A 205 -0.93 -11.77 20.42
CA PRO A 205 -1.24 -10.39 20.74
C PRO A 205 -0.06 -9.60 21.31
N GLU A 206 0.63 -10.16 22.31
CA GLU A 206 1.79 -9.47 22.92
C GLU A 206 2.94 -9.27 21.93
N THR A 207 3.19 -10.25 21.05
CA THR A 207 4.22 -10.13 20.01
C THR A 207 3.88 -9.04 19.01
N VAL A 208 2.63 -8.98 18.59
CA VAL A 208 2.13 -7.99 17.64
C VAL A 208 2.16 -6.58 18.26
N ILE A 209 1.77 -6.43 19.53
CA ILE A 209 1.89 -5.16 20.28
C ILE A 209 3.34 -4.67 20.27
N LYS A 210 4.31 -5.52 20.64
CA LYS A 210 5.74 -5.16 20.63
C LYS A 210 6.23 -4.73 19.25
N LYS A 211 5.77 -5.39 18.18
CA LYS A 211 6.12 -5.01 16.82
C LYS A 211 5.50 -3.66 16.45
N LEU A 212 4.25 -3.41 16.77
CA LEU A 212 3.58 -2.12 16.51
C LEU A 212 4.19 -0.97 17.30
N GLN A 213 4.62 -1.19 18.55
CA GLN A 213 5.32 -0.19 19.35
C GLN A 213 6.63 0.26 18.68
N LYS A 214 7.34 -0.64 17.97
CA LYS A 214 8.52 -0.25 17.18
C LYS A 214 8.13 0.70 16.04
N TYR A 215 7.04 0.44 15.31
CA TYR A 215 6.54 1.33 14.26
C TYR A 215 6.06 2.67 14.83
N GLN A 216 5.36 2.67 15.96
CA GLN A 216 4.97 3.88 16.67
C GLN A 216 6.20 4.73 17.06
N SER A 217 7.22 4.09 17.65
CA SER A 217 8.47 4.76 18.04
C SER A 217 9.26 5.29 16.84
N LEU A 218 9.11 4.66 15.67
CA LEU A 218 9.69 5.12 14.41
C LEU A 218 8.99 6.38 13.87
N GLY A 219 7.79 6.72 14.36
CA GLY A 219 7.00 7.84 13.88
C GLY A 219 6.09 7.48 12.71
N VAL A 220 5.60 6.25 12.67
CA VAL A 220 4.49 5.84 11.81
C VAL A 220 3.20 6.41 12.43
N ASP A 221 2.48 7.21 11.67
CA ASP A 221 1.23 7.86 12.12
C ASP A 221 0.04 6.90 11.99
N GLU A 222 0.01 6.07 10.94
CA GLU A 222 -1.07 5.13 10.66
C GLU A 222 -0.53 3.74 10.32
N PHE A 223 -1.19 2.70 10.83
CA PHE A 223 -0.83 1.32 10.52
C PHE A 223 -1.97 0.63 9.77
N ILE A 224 -1.66 0.05 8.60
CA ILE A 224 -2.62 -0.66 7.77
C ILE A 224 -2.46 -2.16 8.00
N TYR A 225 -3.45 -2.75 8.65
CA TYR A 225 -3.59 -4.19 8.85
C TYR A 225 -3.99 -4.87 7.53
N TYR A 226 -3.05 -5.50 6.84
CA TYR A 226 -3.35 -6.17 5.58
C TYR A 226 -3.75 -7.63 5.85
N ALA A 227 -5.06 -7.87 5.96
CA ALA A 227 -5.66 -9.15 6.33
C ALA A 227 -5.76 -10.19 5.19
N SER A 228 -5.64 -9.78 3.93
CA SER A 228 -5.86 -10.66 2.77
C SER A 228 -4.69 -11.62 2.53
N LEU A 229 -4.60 -12.67 3.37
CA LEU A 229 -3.56 -13.69 3.27
C LEU A 229 -4.02 -14.97 2.55
N GLY A 230 -5.31 -15.08 2.21
CA GLY A 230 -5.88 -16.33 1.71
C GLY A 230 -6.21 -17.34 2.81
N LEU A 231 -6.27 -16.91 4.06
CA LEU A 231 -6.86 -17.71 5.16
C LEU A 231 -8.33 -17.97 4.90
N GLY A 232 -8.82 -19.10 5.37
CA GLY A 232 -10.27 -19.36 5.43
C GLY A 232 -11.00 -18.26 6.22
N MET A 233 -12.23 -17.95 5.83
CA MET A 233 -12.99 -16.81 6.37
C MET A 233 -13.04 -16.79 7.91
N GLU A 234 -13.25 -17.93 8.54
CA GLU A 234 -13.34 -18.00 10.01
C GLU A 234 -11.99 -17.75 10.69
N ALA A 235 -10.89 -18.28 10.15
CA ALA A 235 -9.55 -18.01 10.66
C ALA A 235 -9.15 -16.52 10.48
N GLN A 236 -9.56 -15.90 9.37
CA GLN A 236 -9.34 -14.48 9.14
C GLN A 236 -10.14 -13.61 10.11
N LYS A 237 -11.42 -13.93 10.36
CA LYS A 237 -12.24 -13.23 11.35
C LYS A 237 -11.67 -13.36 12.75
N GLN A 238 -11.26 -14.57 13.15
CA GLN A 238 -10.66 -14.81 14.45
C GLN A 238 -9.38 -13.99 14.64
N SER A 239 -8.50 -13.98 13.64
CA SER A 239 -7.27 -13.17 13.66
C SER A 239 -7.57 -11.67 13.80
N LEU A 240 -8.55 -11.17 13.06
CA LEU A 240 -8.98 -9.78 13.16
C LEU A 240 -9.64 -9.47 14.51
N GLN A 241 -10.45 -10.39 15.05
CA GLN A 241 -11.08 -10.23 16.36
C GLN A 241 -10.03 -10.12 17.47
N LEU A 242 -9.03 -11.04 17.49
CA LEU A 242 -7.90 -10.95 18.43
C LEU A 242 -7.16 -9.62 18.32
N PHE A 243 -6.96 -9.13 17.10
CA PHE A 243 -6.33 -7.82 16.90
C PHE A 243 -7.16 -6.68 17.48
N CYS A 244 -8.48 -6.70 17.27
CA CYS A 244 -9.38 -5.67 17.78
C CYS A 244 -9.49 -5.70 19.32
N ASP A 245 -9.61 -6.89 19.90
CA ASP A 245 -9.91 -7.03 21.32
C ASP A 245 -8.65 -6.93 22.20
N GLU A 246 -7.50 -7.39 21.72
CA GLU A 246 -6.31 -7.52 22.55
C GLU A 246 -5.16 -6.60 22.11
N VAL A 247 -5.08 -6.23 20.82
CA VAL A 247 -3.97 -5.40 20.32
C VAL A 247 -4.34 -3.92 20.30
N ILE A 248 -5.48 -3.56 19.69
CA ILE A 248 -5.88 -2.13 19.57
C ILE A 248 -5.92 -1.42 20.93
N PRO A 249 -6.47 -2.02 22.03
CA PRO A 249 -6.52 -1.33 23.32
C PRO A 249 -5.18 -0.91 23.89
N ALA A 250 -4.08 -1.52 23.46
CA ALA A 250 -2.73 -1.13 23.91
C ALA A 250 -2.23 0.18 23.31
N PHE A 251 -2.98 0.78 22.36
CA PHE A 251 -2.62 2.02 21.65
C PHE A 251 -3.66 3.14 21.79
N GLN A 252 -4.65 2.94 22.64
CA GLN A 252 -5.71 3.91 22.96
C GLN A 252 -5.38 4.76 24.18
#